data_a015640b7f6bb44f1c0b6cc7c5a5abd2
#
_entry.id   a015640b7f6bb44f1c0b6cc7c5a5abd2
#
_cell.length_a   1.000
_cell.length_b   1.000
_cell.length_c   1.000
_cell.angle_alpha   90.00
_cell.angle_beta   90.00
_cell.angle_gamma   90.00
#
_symmetry.space_group_name_H-M   'P 1'
#
loop_
_entity.id
_entity.type
_entity.pdbx_description
1 polymer ?
#
loop_
_entity_poly.entity_id
_entity_poly.type
_entity_poly.pdbx_seq_one_letter_code
_entity_poly.pdbx_strand_id
1 'polypeptide(L)'
;MSNIKHLFSRILYIIIFLSGSLSVMGQVTLTMKDKPLKNVIKQIEKVSEYRFFYNEDLASLNKPVSLEAQNSSIEKVLKSLSSQVSFSYLIKPNFQIVLSDDLPSQKTKLQNITGRVVDITDNPIIGANVLVKGTTNGVITDIDGNFS
;
A
#
# COMPACT_ATOMS: atom_id res chain seq x y z
N MET A 1 24.55 48.06 -6.43
CA MET A 1 24.84 46.62 -6.44
C MET A 1 24.28 45.84 -5.24
N SER A 2 23.78 46.48 -4.21
CA SER A 2 23.24 45.85 -2.98
C SER A 2 21.81 45.25 -3.19
N ASN A 3 20.94 45.89 -3.93
CA ASN A 3 19.52 45.49 -4.08
C ASN A 3 19.30 44.20 -4.88
N ILE A 4 20.20 43.84 -5.78
CA ILE A 4 20.10 42.62 -6.60
C ILE A 4 20.37 41.37 -5.73
N LYS A 5 21.30 41.45 -4.78
CA LYS A 5 21.59 40.29 -3.87
C LYS A 5 20.42 39.97 -2.94
N HIS A 6 19.70 40.98 -2.47
CA HIS A 6 18.50 40.79 -1.65
C HIS A 6 17.30 40.28 -2.46
N LEU A 7 17.22 40.68 -3.73
CA LEU A 7 16.16 40.17 -4.64
C LEU A 7 16.42 38.68 -4.97
N PHE A 8 17.66 38.29 -5.28
CA PHE A 8 18.04 36.88 -5.51
C PHE A 8 17.83 36.02 -4.26
N SER A 9 18.16 36.51 -3.06
CA SER A 9 17.93 35.81 -1.80
C SER A 9 16.42 35.58 -1.56
N ARG A 10 15.58 36.58 -1.81
CA ARG A 10 14.09 36.44 -1.65
C ARG A 10 13.47 35.53 -2.70
N ILE A 11 13.97 35.56 -3.94
CA ILE A 11 13.51 34.65 -5.00
C ILE A 11 13.95 33.21 -4.70
N LEU A 12 15.16 33.01 -4.17
CA LEU A 12 15.64 31.68 -3.76
C LEU A 12 14.79 31.12 -2.60
N TYR A 13 14.38 31.94 -1.61
CA TYR A 13 13.47 31.51 -0.55
C TYR A 13 12.07 31.17 -1.07
N ILE A 14 11.56 31.92 -2.06
CA ILE A 14 10.25 31.65 -2.68
C ILE A 14 10.30 30.34 -3.49
N ILE A 15 11.40 30.06 -4.19
CA ILE A 15 11.58 28.81 -4.96
C ILE A 15 11.67 27.60 -4.01
N ILE A 16 12.33 27.76 -2.86
CA ILE A 16 12.41 26.68 -1.84
C ILE A 16 11.04 26.44 -1.17
N PHE A 17 10.21 27.48 -1.05
CA PHE A 17 8.86 27.33 -0.47
C PHE A 17 7.82 26.82 -1.49
N LEU A 18 8.13 26.86 -2.80
CA LEU A 18 7.28 26.38 -3.88
C LEU A 18 7.65 24.96 -4.35
N SER A 19 8.64 24.31 -3.71
CA SER A 19 8.79 22.86 -3.76
C SER A 19 7.66 22.23 -2.93
N GLY A 20 6.43 22.52 -3.34
CA GLY A 20 5.24 21.85 -2.87
C GLY A 20 5.50 20.36 -2.98
N SER A 21 5.53 19.69 -1.85
CA SER A 21 5.58 18.24 -1.75
C SER A 21 4.51 17.72 -2.69
N LEU A 22 4.90 17.17 -3.85
CA LEU A 22 4.06 16.25 -4.58
C LEU A 22 3.80 15.11 -3.59
N SER A 23 2.72 15.24 -2.81
CA SER A 23 2.24 14.16 -1.99
C SER A 23 1.88 13.04 -2.97
N VAL A 24 2.79 12.09 -3.12
CA VAL A 24 2.48 10.86 -3.82
C VAL A 24 1.36 10.22 -3.02
N MET A 25 0.14 10.24 -3.60
CA MET A 25 -1.05 9.70 -2.96
C MET A 25 -0.75 8.31 -2.38
N GLY A 26 -1.08 8.11 -1.12
CA GLY A 26 -0.94 6.82 -0.45
C GLY A 26 0.35 6.60 0.35
N GLN A 27 1.23 7.61 0.49
CA GLN A 27 2.42 7.51 1.33
C GLN A 27 2.16 8.05 2.75
N VAL A 28 2.75 7.40 3.74
CA VAL A 28 2.63 7.76 5.16
C VAL A 28 3.99 8.24 5.66
N THR A 29 4.01 9.41 6.29
CA THR A 29 5.16 9.93 7.04
C THR A 29 4.72 10.17 8.47
N LEU A 30 5.18 9.33 9.39
CA LEU A 30 4.77 9.35 10.80
C LEU A 30 5.81 8.64 11.67
N THR A 31 6.18 9.27 12.79
CA THR A 31 7.02 8.63 13.82
C THR A 31 6.27 8.62 15.14
N MET A 32 6.05 7.43 15.67
CA MET A 32 5.44 7.21 16.99
C MET A 32 6.18 6.09 17.72
N LYS A 33 6.40 6.27 19.02
CA LYS A 33 7.10 5.28 19.84
C LYS A 33 6.20 4.88 21.02
N ASP A 34 6.08 3.59 21.21
CA ASP A 34 5.38 2.98 22.37
C ASP A 34 3.98 3.58 22.60
N LYS A 35 3.15 3.56 21.57
CA LYS A 35 1.76 4.05 21.62
C LYS A 35 0.79 2.91 21.33
N PRO A 36 -0.40 2.91 21.97
CA PRO A 36 -1.46 1.97 21.63
C PRO A 36 -1.74 1.96 20.13
N LEU A 37 -1.91 0.79 19.53
CA LEU A 37 -2.20 0.64 18.10
C LEU A 37 -3.35 1.55 17.64
N LYS A 38 -4.42 1.65 18.44
CA LYS A 38 -5.56 2.54 18.18
C LYS A 38 -5.13 4.01 17.97
N ASN A 39 -4.16 4.48 18.74
CA ASN A 39 -3.65 5.84 18.62
C ASN A 39 -2.80 6.03 17.36
N VAL A 40 -2.00 5.02 17.01
CA VAL A 40 -1.21 5.01 15.77
C VAL A 40 -2.13 5.02 14.55
N ILE A 41 -3.17 4.20 14.53
CA ILE A 41 -4.21 4.19 13.48
C ILE A 41 -4.84 5.58 13.31
N LYS A 42 -5.30 6.20 14.40
CA LYS A 42 -5.88 7.55 14.35
C LYS A 42 -4.92 8.61 13.80
N GLN A 43 -3.63 8.46 14.03
CA GLN A 43 -2.65 9.39 13.47
C GLN A 43 -2.40 9.12 11.98
N ILE A 44 -2.38 7.86 11.55
CA ILE A 44 -2.30 7.51 10.12
C ILE A 44 -3.49 8.11 9.36
N GLU A 45 -4.71 8.02 9.90
CA GLU A 45 -5.92 8.60 9.31
C GLU A 45 -5.85 10.13 9.16
N LYS A 46 -5.14 10.82 10.08
CA LYS A 46 -4.95 12.27 10.02
C LYS A 46 -3.95 12.74 8.97
N VAL A 47 -2.91 11.93 8.72
CA VAL A 47 -1.82 12.29 7.81
C VAL A 47 -1.96 11.65 6.42
N SER A 48 -3.04 10.89 6.20
CA SER A 48 -3.31 10.19 4.95
C SER A 48 -4.80 10.14 4.61
N GLU A 49 -5.12 9.64 3.42
CA GLU A 49 -6.51 9.43 2.98
C GLU A 49 -7.09 8.09 3.47
N TYR A 50 -6.28 7.24 4.09
CA TYR A 50 -6.73 5.93 4.57
C TYR A 50 -7.73 6.05 5.70
N ARG A 51 -8.69 5.12 5.72
CA ARG A 51 -9.71 4.97 6.78
C ARG A 51 -9.73 3.53 7.26
N PHE A 52 -9.70 3.37 8.58
CA PHE A 52 -9.64 2.06 9.21
C PHE A 52 -10.99 1.63 9.75
N PHE A 53 -11.34 0.40 9.50
CA PHE A 53 -12.55 -0.27 9.98
C PHE A 53 -12.15 -1.48 10.81
N TYR A 54 -12.58 -1.52 12.06
CA TYR A 54 -12.27 -2.59 13.01
C TYR A 54 -13.36 -2.72 14.06
N ASN A 55 -13.45 -3.90 14.68
CA ASN A 55 -14.25 -4.06 15.87
C ASN A 55 -13.49 -3.49 17.08
N GLU A 56 -14.15 -2.74 17.95
CA GLU A 56 -13.56 -2.19 19.19
C GLU A 56 -13.02 -3.28 20.14
N ASP A 57 -13.51 -4.52 20.01
CA ASP A 57 -13.05 -5.69 20.78
C ASP A 57 -11.72 -6.29 20.24
N LEU A 58 -11.19 -5.76 19.13
CA LEU A 58 -9.92 -6.23 18.57
C LEU A 58 -8.79 -6.15 19.62
N ALA A 59 -8.30 -7.31 20.07
CA ALA A 59 -7.38 -7.42 21.22
C ALA A 59 -6.06 -6.65 21.05
N SER A 60 -5.64 -6.39 19.81
CA SER A 60 -4.41 -5.67 19.47
C SER A 60 -4.51 -4.15 19.61
N LEU A 61 -5.71 -3.56 19.65
CA LEU A 61 -5.92 -2.09 19.65
C LEU A 61 -5.22 -1.37 20.81
N ASN A 62 -5.19 -1.97 21.98
CA ASN A 62 -4.61 -1.38 23.18
C ASN A 62 -3.13 -1.78 23.38
N LYS A 63 -2.57 -2.66 22.54
CA LYS A 63 -1.17 -3.07 22.65
C LYS A 63 -0.25 -1.96 22.15
N PRO A 64 0.89 -1.72 22.84
CA PRO A 64 1.85 -0.72 22.42
C PRO A 64 2.57 -1.16 21.14
N VAL A 65 2.73 -0.21 20.23
CA VAL A 65 3.50 -0.38 18.98
C VAL A 65 4.34 0.86 18.72
N SER A 66 5.39 0.68 17.94
CA SER A 66 6.24 1.78 17.46
C SER A 66 6.22 1.80 15.94
N LEU A 67 6.12 2.99 15.38
CA LEU A 67 6.12 3.21 13.93
C LEU A 67 7.12 4.30 13.58
N GLU A 68 8.01 4.00 12.67
CA GLU A 68 8.86 4.97 11.99
C GLU A 68 8.66 4.79 10.49
N ALA A 69 7.92 5.71 9.90
CA ALA A 69 7.58 5.71 8.49
C ALA A 69 7.96 7.06 7.87
N GLN A 70 8.76 7.02 6.81
CA GLN A 70 9.11 8.18 5.99
C GLN A 70 8.77 7.83 4.54
N ASN A 71 7.82 8.55 3.96
CA ASN A 71 7.32 8.31 2.60
C ASN A 71 7.07 6.82 2.33
N SER A 72 6.50 6.12 3.31
CA SER A 72 6.31 4.67 3.25
C SER A 72 4.92 4.33 2.72
N SER A 73 4.83 3.28 1.91
CA SER A 73 3.53 2.77 1.47
C SER A 73 2.74 2.21 2.66
N ILE A 74 1.42 2.21 2.56
CA ILE A 74 0.54 1.72 3.62
C ILE A 74 0.76 0.24 3.91
N GLU A 75 1.08 -0.57 2.89
CA GLU A 75 1.39 -1.99 3.04
C GLU A 75 2.61 -2.20 3.94
N LYS A 76 3.67 -1.39 3.73
CA LYS A 76 4.88 -1.43 4.54
C LYS A 76 4.60 -1.04 5.99
N VAL A 77 3.77 -0.01 6.18
CA VAL A 77 3.33 0.44 7.51
C VAL A 77 2.53 -0.66 8.22
N LEU A 78 1.52 -1.23 7.56
CA LEU A 78 0.68 -2.28 8.12
C LEU A 78 1.48 -3.54 8.43
N LYS A 79 2.41 -3.93 7.55
CA LYS A 79 3.30 -5.07 7.77
C LYS A 79 4.19 -4.86 9.00
N SER A 80 4.72 -3.66 9.19
CA SER A 80 5.53 -3.31 10.37
C SER A 80 4.70 -3.36 11.66
N LEU A 81 3.46 -2.87 11.64
CA LEU A 81 2.58 -2.89 12.81
C LEU A 81 2.10 -4.31 13.13
N SER A 82 1.72 -5.10 12.11
CA SER A 82 1.25 -6.49 12.30
C SER A 82 2.35 -7.44 12.73
N SER A 83 3.62 -7.10 12.54
CA SER A 83 4.74 -7.88 13.09
C SER A 83 4.97 -7.65 14.58
N GLN A 84 4.50 -6.54 15.14
CA GLN A 84 4.64 -6.20 16.57
C GLN A 84 3.47 -6.70 17.40
N VAL A 85 2.27 -6.69 16.84
CA VAL A 85 1.03 -7.15 17.50
C VAL A 85 0.18 -7.94 16.51
N SER A 86 -0.43 -9.03 17.01
CA SER A 86 -1.20 -9.92 16.12
C SER A 86 -2.50 -9.27 15.68
N PHE A 87 -2.60 -8.95 14.41
CA PHE A 87 -3.84 -8.65 13.69
C PHE A 87 -3.66 -8.94 12.20
N SER A 88 -4.75 -9.21 11.54
CA SER A 88 -4.85 -9.35 10.08
C SER A 88 -5.45 -8.09 9.49
N TYR A 89 -5.11 -7.78 8.24
CA TYR A 89 -5.67 -6.62 7.55
C TYR A 89 -6.01 -6.93 6.09
N LEU A 90 -6.99 -6.20 5.58
CA LEU A 90 -7.40 -6.22 4.17
C LEU A 90 -7.43 -4.77 3.66
N ILE A 91 -6.63 -4.48 2.65
CA ILE A 91 -6.66 -3.20 1.95
C ILE A 91 -7.71 -3.31 0.85
N LYS A 92 -8.70 -2.43 0.90
CA LYS A 92 -9.77 -2.32 -0.10
C LYS A 92 -9.55 -1.12 -1.01
N PRO A 93 -10.22 -1.04 -2.16
CA PRO A 93 -10.29 0.18 -2.96
C PRO A 93 -10.77 1.37 -2.13
N ASN A 94 -10.53 2.60 -2.62
CA ASN A 94 -10.94 3.84 -1.97
C ASN A 94 -10.31 4.06 -0.58
N PHE A 95 -9.03 3.65 -0.41
CA PHE A 95 -8.25 3.87 0.82
C PHE A 95 -8.87 3.27 2.10
N GLN A 96 -9.65 2.20 1.97
CA GLN A 96 -10.25 1.51 3.11
C GLN A 96 -9.38 0.35 3.59
N ILE A 97 -9.20 0.24 4.90
CA ILE A 97 -8.42 -0.82 5.54
C ILE A 97 -9.29 -1.47 6.61
N VAL A 98 -9.50 -2.78 6.49
CA VAL A 98 -10.22 -3.56 7.51
C VAL A 98 -9.21 -4.30 8.37
N LEU A 99 -9.32 -4.19 9.70
CA LEU A 99 -8.52 -4.96 10.65
C LEU A 99 -9.41 -6.00 11.34
N SER A 100 -8.87 -7.20 11.59
CA SER A 100 -9.55 -8.27 12.30
C SER A 100 -8.55 -9.25 12.91
N ASP A 101 -8.94 -9.96 13.96
CA ASP A 101 -8.17 -11.10 14.49
C ASP A 101 -8.27 -12.33 13.56
N ASP A 102 -9.39 -12.48 12.84
CA ASP A 102 -9.77 -13.68 12.10
C ASP A 102 -9.66 -13.57 10.57
N LEU A 103 -9.22 -12.44 10.02
CA LEU A 103 -8.97 -12.41 8.59
C LEU A 103 -7.89 -13.44 8.28
N PRO A 104 -8.08 -14.33 7.30
CA PRO A 104 -7.00 -15.18 6.86
C PRO A 104 -5.84 -14.25 6.53
N SER A 105 -4.75 -14.39 7.28
CA SER A 105 -3.52 -13.63 7.06
C SER A 105 -3.31 -13.61 5.55
N GLN A 106 -3.38 -12.43 4.94
CA GLN A 106 -2.87 -12.30 3.57
C GLN A 106 -1.33 -12.45 3.67
N LYS A 107 -0.90 -13.67 4.00
CA LYS A 107 0.27 -14.18 3.32
C LYS A 107 -0.13 -14.10 1.87
N THR A 108 0.41 -13.14 1.15
CA THR A 108 0.46 -13.18 -0.31
C THR A 108 1.25 -14.45 -0.62
N LYS A 109 0.56 -15.59 -0.55
CA LYS A 109 1.03 -16.79 -1.18
C LYS A 109 0.94 -16.40 -2.64
N LEU A 110 2.06 -16.07 -3.22
CA LEU A 110 2.20 -16.02 -4.67
C LEU A 110 1.71 -17.38 -5.14
N GLN A 111 0.43 -17.48 -5.48
CA GLN A 111 -0.13 -18.66 -6.10
C GLN A 111 0.28 -18.55 -7.56
N ASN A 112 1.30 -19.32 -7.93
CA ASN A 112 1.54 -19.58 -9.33
C ASN A 112 0.31 -20.31 -9.87
N ILE A 113 -0.47 -19.61 -10.66
CA ILE A 113 -1.61 -20.18 -11.38
C ILE A 113 -1.07 -20.58 -12.73
N THR A 114 -0.94 -21.87 -12.97
CA THR A 114 -0.57 -22.42 -14.27
C THR A 114 -1.78 -22.99 -14.96
N GLY A 115 -1.79 -22.95 -16.27
CA GLY A 115 -2.87 -23.51 -17.07
C GLY A 115 -2.51 -23.61 -18.54
N ARG A 116 -3.42 -24.16 -19.35
CA ARG A 116 -3.32 -24.26 -20.79
C ARG A 116 -4.58 -23.72 -21.46
N VAL A 117 -4.42 -22.91 -22.48
CA VAL A 117 -5.53 -22.38 -23.28
C VAL A 117 -5.58 -23.16 -24.58
N VAL A 118 -6.72 -23.76 -24.87
CA VAL A 118 -6.96 -24.56 -26.09
C VAL A 118 -8.24 -24.12 -26.78
N ASP A 119 -8.38 -24.44 -28.06
CA ASP A 119 -9.61 -24.28 -28.80
C ASP A 119 -10.59 -25.45 -28.54
N ILE A 120 -11.76 -25.43 -29.20
CA ILE A 120 -12.80 -26.46 -29.07
C ILE A 120 -12.37 -27.84 -29.58
N THR A 121 -11.26 -27.93 -30.29
CA THR A 121 -10.67 -29.16 -30.85
C THR A 121 -9.40 -29.57 -30.10
N ASP A 122 -9.14 -28.98 -28.93
CA ASP A 122 -7.99 -29.23 -28.06
C ASP A 122 -6.63 -28.80 -28.61
N ASN A 123 -6.61 -27.92 -29.63
CA ASN A 123 -5.38 -27.34 -30.15
C ASN A 123 -4.92 -26.17 -29.26
N PRO A 124 -3.62 -26.00 -28.99
CA PRO A 124 -3.11 -24.90 -28.18
C PRO A 124 -3.34 -23.54 -28.86
N ILE A 125 -3.78 -22.57 -28.09
CA ILE A 125 -3.89 -21.18 -28.55
C ILE A 125 -2.63 -20.44 -28.12
N ILE A 126 -1.77 -20.13 -29.07
CA ILE A 126 -0.52 -19.38 -28.90
C ILE A 126 -0.84 -17.89 -28.77
N GLY A 127 -0.19 -17.17 -27.87
CA GLY A 127 -0.31 -15.72 -27.75
C GLY A 127 -1.66 -15.25 -27.17
N ALA A 128 -2.43 -16.14 -26.55
CA ALA A 128 -3.66 -15.77 -25.84
C ALA A 128 -3.33 -14.93 -24.59
N ASN A 129 -4.07 -13.85 -24.38
CA ASN A 129 -3.88 -12.98 -23.24
C ASN A 129 -4.74 -13.48 -22.08
N VAL A 130 -4.10 -13.95 -21.00
CA VAL A 130 -4.74 -14.45 -19.78
C VAL A 130 -4.62 -13.38 -18.70
N LEU A 131 -5.75 -12.79 -18.31
CA LEU A 131 -5.81 -11.68 -17.36
C LEU A 131 -6.43 -12.13 -16.02
N VAL A 132 -5.90 -11.62 -14.93
CA VAL A 132 -6.57 -11.76 -13.62
C VAL A 132 -7.76 -10.82 -13.59
N LYS A 133 -8.96 -11.38 -13.44
CA LYS A 133 -10.21 -10.62 -13.44
C LYS A 133 -10.19 -9.45 -12.45
N GLY A 134 -10.47 -8.26 -12.93
CA GLY A 134 -10.49 -7.03 -12.11
C GLY A 134 -9.12 -6.36 -11.90
N THR A 135 -8.09 -6.80 -12.65
CA THR A 135 -6.74 -6.21 -12.60
C THR A 135 -6.20 -5.98 -14.01
N THR A 136 -5.05 -5.32 -14.10
CA THR A 136 -4.24 -5.20 -15.32
C THR A 136 -3.15 -6.27 -15.42
N ASN A 137 -3.06 -7.18 -14.44
CA ASN A 137 -2.06 -8.23 -14.42
C ASN A 137 -2.47 -9.37 -15.35
N GLY A 138 -1.58 -9.74 -16.27
CA GLY A 138 -1.82 -10.82 -17.21
C GLY A 138 -0.53 -11.38 -17.78
N VAL A 139 -0.66 -12.54 -18.38
CA VAL A 139 0.42 -13.25 -19.07
C VAL A 139 -0.06 -13.69 -20.47
N ILE A 140 0.88 -13.96 -21.36
CA ILE A 140 0.61 -14.45 -22.71
C ILE A 140 0.98 -15.94 -22.75
N THR A 141 0.15 -16.76 -23.39
CA THR A 141 0.41 -18.19 -23.59
C THR A 141 1.60 -18.45 -24.52
N ASP A 142 2.36 -19.47 -24.21
CA ASP A 142 3.48 -19.96 -25.02
C ASP A 142 3.00 -20.74 -26.27
N ILE A 143 3.95 -21.35 -27.02
CA ILE A 143 3.69 -22.12 -28.24
C ILE A 143 2.81 -23.36 -27.99
N ASP A 144 2.81 -23.91 -26.77
CA ASP A 144 2.00 -25.05 -26.36
C ASP A 144 0.69 -24.63 -25.68
N GLY A 145 0.39 -23.30 -25.68
CA GLY A 145 -0.79 -22.72 -25.03
C GLY A 145 -0.69 -22.60 -23.52
N ASN A 146 0.46 -22.88 -22.90
CA ASN A 146 0.61 -22.82 -21.44
C ASN A 146 0.85 -21.41 -20.94
N PHE A 147 0.43 -21.14 -19.70
CA PHE A 147 0.72 -19.91 -18.95
C PHE A 147 1.08 -20.20 -17.50
N SER A 148 1.86 -19.31 -16.89
CA SER A 148 2.32 -19.41 -15.51
C SER A 148 2.46 -18.02 -14.88
#